data_1c3ea5b8117a1e0847de80515ff91ac3
#
_entry.id   1c3ea5b8117a1e0847de80515ff91ac3
#
_cell.length_a   1.000
_cell.length_b   1.000
_cell.length_c   1.000
_cell.angle_alpha   90.00
_cell.angle_beta   90.00
_cell.angle_gamma   90.00
#
_symmetry.space_group_name_H-M   'P 1'
#
loop_
_entity.id
_entity.type
_entity.pdbx_description
1 polymer ?
#
loop_
_entity_poly.entity_id
_entity_poly.type
_entity_poly.pdbx_seq_one_letter_code
_entity_poly.pdbx_strand_id
1 'polypeptide(L)'
;MIINRFSLFLGGLGLFALQGCKTQQEDQAQLPNVIYVFPDQYRNQAMEFWGQDGFRDKVNFRNDPVHTPNLNGFAREALVLSSAQSNCPLSSPHRGMLLTGMYPNKSGIPLNCNSNRPISSLRTDVDCISDVFKKSGYDCAYFGKLHADFPTPNDPQRPGHYVEDRVPAWDAYTPKERRHGFNYWYSYGTFDEHKNPRYWDTDGNRHDPKEWSPLHESKMVVSYLKNEGNVRDPKKPFFIMVGMNPPHSPYRSLDDCMEEDFNLYKDQPLDSLLIRPNADKKREKAESVRYYFASVTGVDRAFGQILETLKEQGLDKNTIVIFASDHGETMCSQFTDDPKNSPYSESMNIPFLVRYPGHIQPRVDNLLMSAPDIMPTVLGLCGLGDSIPANVQGRNWAPLFFDEKAEIERPGGALYIQNLDGDKDADGKVKTYFPSSRGYKTARYTLAFYIDKKDRKLKKSLLFDDEKDPYQMNNLPLEENKEIVAELCREMGKELKLSLIHISEPTRHSLI
;
A
#
# COMPACT_ATOMS: atom_id res chain seq x y z
N MET A 1 -37.11 -10.94 95.13
CA MET A 1 -37.95 -12.12 95.13
C MET A 1 -37.59 -12.87 93.86
N ILE A 2 -36.81 -13.96 93.98
CA ILE A 2 -37.02 -15.24 93.32
C ILE A 2 -36.67 -15.20 91.81
N ILE A 3 -35.84 -15.96 91.26
CA ILE A 3 -35.16 -17.24 91.26
C ILE A 3 -34.44 -17.40 89.93
N ASN A 4 -33.19 -17.84 89.99
CA ASN A 4 -32.41 -18.71 89.06
C ASN A 4 -33.06 -19.34 87.85
N ARG A 5 -32.28 -19.42 86.76
CA ARG A 5 -31.80 -20.73 86.26
C ARG A 5 -30.63 -20.57 85.22
N PHE A 6 -29.60 -21.31 85.56
CA PHE A 6 -28.47 -21.72 84.65
C PHE A 6 -28.99 -22.56 83.47
N SER A 7 -28.35 -22.41 82.29
CA SER A 7 -28.17 -23.51 81.37
C SER A 7 -26.93 -23.24 80.50
N LEU A 8 -25.93 -24.08 80.66
CA LEU A 8 -24.82 -24.31 79.73
C LEU A 8 -25.34 -24.76 78.37
N PHE A 9 -24.76 -24.27 77.26
CA PHE A 9 -24.75 -25.02 76.04
C PHE A 9 -23.38 -24.88 75.38
N LEU A 10 -22.88 -26.03 74.93
CA LEU A 10 -21.61 -26.37 74.28
C LEU A 10 -21.36 -25.63 72.99
N GLY A 11 -20.08 -25.61 72.66
CA GLY A 11 -19.41 -25.05 71.54
C GLY A 11 -19.90 -25.54 70.13
N GLY A 12 -19.73 -24.64 69.20
CA GLY A 12 -19.82 -24.89 67.79
C GLY A 12 -18.67 -24.12 67.10
N LEU A 13 -17.61 -24.85 66.74
CA LEU A 13 -16.58 -24.31 65.83
C LEU A 13 -17.23 -24.01 64.46
N GLY A 14 -17.45 -22.74 64.16
CA GLY A 14 -17.78 -22.28 62.82
C GLY A 14 -16.52 -22.19 61.98
N LEU A 15 -16.33 -23.12 61.07
CA LEU A 15 -15.37 -22.95 59.96
C LEU A 15 -15.83 -21.75 59.11
N PHE A 16 -15.08 -20.64 59.19
CA PHE A 16 -15.15 -19.58 58.20
C PHE A 16 -14.49 -20.10 56.90
N ALA A 17 -15.29 -20.52 55.94
CA ALA A 17 -14.85 -20.70 54.53
C ALA A 17 -14.49 -19.33 53.99
N LEU A 18 -13.19 -19.08 53.85
CA LEU A 18 -12.65 -18.00 53.01
C LEU A 18 -13.03 -18.32 51.56
N GLN A 19 -14.16 -17.80 51.08
CA GLN A 19 -14.44 -17.67 49.70
C GLN A 19 -13.40 -16.67 49.14
N GLY A 20 -12.33 -17.23 48.53
CA GLY A 20 -11.42 -16.47 47.72
C GLY A 20 -12.19 -15.82 46.58
N CYS A 21 -12.34 -14.51 46.63
CA CYS A 21 -12.64 -13.73 45.41
C CYS A 21 -11.53 -14.02 44.39
N LYS A 22 -11.80 -14.90 43.45
CA LYS A 22 -11.09 -14.89 42.16
C LYS A 22 -11.46 -13.58 41.52
N THR A 23 -10.59 -12.56 41.68
CA THR A 23 -10.55 -11.45 40.74
C THR A 23 -10.40 -12.09 39.35
N GLN A 24 -11.45 -12.06 38.54
CA GLN A 24 -11.32 -12.18 37.11
C GLN A 24 -10.40 -11.02 36.71
N GLN A 25 -9.11 -11.34 36.50
CA GLN A 25 -8.30 -10.52 35.64
C GLN A 25 -9.05 -10.55 34.28
N GLU A 26 -9.71 -9.46 33.95
CA GLU A 26 -10.08 -9.21 32.54
C GLU A 26 -8.78 -9.38 31.77
N ASP A 27 -8.71 -10.43 30.95
CA ASP A 27 -7.67 -10.57 29.95
C ASP A 27 -7.76 -9.28 29.10
N GLN A 28 -6.89 -8.31 29.38
CA GLN A 28 -6.72 -7.19 28.46
C GLN A 28 -6.37 -7.82 27.11
N ALA A 29 -7.29 -7.70 26.16
CA ALA A 29 -7.12 -8.24 24.82
C ALA A 29 -5.76 -7.77 24.30
N GLN A 30 -4.86 -8.70 24.05
CA GLN A 30 -3.51 -8.39 23.59
C GLN A 30 -3.63 -7.71 22.23
N LEU A 31 -3.10 -6.50 22.09
CA LEU A 31 -3.07 -5.77 20.82
C LEU A 31 -2.44 -6.63 19.73
N PRO A 32 -3.01 -6.67 18.50
CA PRO A 32 -2.47 -7.48 17.42
C PRO A 32 -1.15 -6.95 16.91
N ASN A 33 -0.29 -7.84 16.45
CA ASN A 33 0.83 -7.47 15.59
C ASN A 33 0.32 -7.07 14.20
N VAL A 34 1.09 -6.27 13.47
CA VAL A 34 0.78 -5.89 12.09
C VAL A 34 1.99 -6.07 11.20
N ILE A 35 1.80 -6.72 10.05
CA ILE A 35 2.77 -6.75 8.94
C ILE A 35 2.09 -6.23 7.68
N TYR A 36 2.64 -5.18 7.10
CA TYR A 36 2.21 -4.57 5.85
C TYR A 36 3.27 -4.77 4.78
N VAL A 37 3.04 -5.71 3.87
CA VAL A 37 3.93 -6.01 2.74
C VAL A 37 3.38 -5.36 1.48
N PHE A 38 4.18 -4.53 0.80
CA PHE A 38 3.74 -3.80 -0.38
C PHE A 38 4.86 -3.69 -1.44
N PRO A 39 4.92 -4.65 -2.37
CA PRO A 39 5.80 -4.57 -3.52
C PRO A 39 5.40 -3.39 -4.42
N ASP A 40 6.41 -2.70 -4.99
CA ASP A 40 6.23 -1.55 -5.89
C ASP A 40 5.78 -2.02 -7.28
N GLN A 41 4.79 -1.33 -7.85
CA GLN A 41 4.33 -1.57 -9.23
C GLN A 41 3.74 -2.97 -9.46
N TYR A 42 3.16 -3.58 -8.41
CA TYR A 42 2.52 -4.89 -8.49
C TYR A 42 1.06 -4.73 -8.94
N ARG A 43 0.75 -5.14 -10.18
CA ARG A 43 -0.60 -4.98 -10.73
C ARG A 43 -1.60 -5.97 -10.13
N ASN A 44 -2.83 -5.51 -9.90
CA ASN A 44 -3.90 -6.33 -9.30
C ASN A 44 -4.21 -7.60 -10.12
N GLN A 45 -4.04 -7.56 -11.43
CA GLN A 45 -4.28 -8.69 -12.32
C GLN A 45 -3.19 -9.78 -12.21
N ALA A 46 -2.02 -9.47 -11.66
CA ALA A 46 -0.90 -10.41 -11.54
C ALA A 46 -0.99 -11.26 -10.25
N MET A 47 -2.16 -11.83 -9.98
CA MET A 47 -2.42 -12.79 -8.91
C MET A 47 -3.20 -13.97 -9.47
N GLU A 48 -2.62 -15.17 -9.35
CA GLU A 48 -3.15 -16.41 -9.94
C GLU A 48 -4.54 -16.77 -9.41
N PHE A 49 -4.82 -16.48 -8.13
CA PHE A 49 -6.10 -16.84 -7.50
C PHE A 49 -7.32 -16.21 -8.18
N TRP A 50 -7.17 -15.05 -8.88
CA TRP A 50 -8.28 -14.48 -9.63
C TRP A 50 -8.82 -15.40 -10.74
N GLY A 51 -8.03 -16.37 -11.18
CA GLY A 51 -8.47 -17.41 -12.12
C GLY A 51 -9.11 -18.63 -11.48
N GLN A 52 -9.10 -18.76 -10.14
CA GLN A 52 -9.57 -19.93 -9.40
C GLN A 52 -11.05 -19.85 -9.03
N ASP A 53 -11.64 -20.99 -8.71
CA ASP A 53 -13.03 -21.09 -8.24
C ASP A 53 -13.22 -20.31 -6.94
N GLY A 54 -14.31 -19.57 -6.84
CA GLY A 54 -14.62 -18.67 -5.72
C GLY A 54 -14.08 -17.25 -5.88
N PHE A 55 -13.17 -17.02 -6.84
CA PHE A 55 -12.60 -15.68 -7.12
C PHE A 55 -12.93 -15.20 -8.55
N ARG A 56 -12.93 -16.10 -9.54
CA ARG A 56 -13.10 -15.74 -10.96
C ARG A 56 -14.38 -14.97 -11.25
N ASP A 57 -15.48 -15.34 -10.63
CA ASP A 57 -16.80 -14.73 -10.79
C ASP A 57 -16.99 -13.44 -9.98
N LYS A 58 -15.98 -13.03 -9.21
CA LYS A 58 -15.97 -11.79 -8.42
C LYS A 58 -15.34 -10.60 -9.13
N VAL A 59 -14.72 -10.83 -10.29
CA VAL A 59 -14.05 -9.81 -11.09
C VAL A 59 -14.46 -9.94 -12.57
N ASN A 60 -14.41 -8.82 -13.30
CA ASN A 60 -14.75 -8.76 -14.72
C ASN A 60 -13.53 -8.75 -15.65
N PHE A 61 -12.34 -9.05 -15.14
CA PHE A 61 -11.09 -9.12 -15.90
C PHE A 61 -10.50 -10.53 -15.87
N ARG A 62 -9.62 -10.82 -16.81
CA ARG A 62 -8.76 -12.01 -16.78
C ARG A 62 -7.49 -11.70 -16.01
N ASN A 63 -7.09 -12.61 -15.12
CA ASN A 63 -5.78 -12.54 -14.46
C ASN A 63 -4.66 -12.85 -15.44
N ASP A 64 -3.48 -12.30 -15.15
CA ASP A 64 -2.26 -12.65 -15.85
C ASP A 64 -1.86 -14.11 -15.50
N PRO A 65 -1.22 -14.84 -16.43
CA PRO A 65 -0.83 -16.24 -16.23
C PRO A 65 0.47 -16.33 -15.40
N VAL A 66 0.40 -15.89 -14.15
CA VAL A 66 1.50 -15.89 -13.19
C VAL A 66 1.39 -17.06 -12.21
N HIS A 67 2.49 -17.43 -11.56
CA HIS A 67 2.54 -18.44 -10.50
C HIS A 67 2.72 -17.77 -9.14
N THR A 68 1.65 -17.76 -8.35
CA THR A 68 1.62 -17.10 -7.02
C THR A 68 0.98 -18.01 -5.96
N PRO A 69 1.56 -19.19 -5.69
CA PRO A 69 0.96 -20.21 -4.81
C PRO A 69 0.79 -19.76 -3.35
N ASN A 70 1.69 -18.90 -2.83
CA ASN A 70 1.58 -18.38 -1.47
C ASN A 70 0.42 -17.39 -1.35
N LEU A 71 0.25 -16.50 -2.34
CA LEU A 71 -0.90 -15.60 -2.43
C LEU A 71 -2.20 -16.37 -2.66
N ASN A 72 -2.19 -17.49 -3.40
CA ASN A 72 -3.37 -18.35 -3.55
C ASN A 72 -3.82 -18.91 -2.20
N GLY A 73 -2.88 -19.40 -1.38
CA GLY A 73 -3.16 -19.87 -0.02
C GLY A 73 -3.65 -18.74 0.88
N PHE A 74 -2.97 -17.60 0.83
CA PHE A 74 -3.27 -16.43 1.65
C PHE A 74 -4.66 -15.84 1.33
N ALA A 75 -5.03 -15.75 0.05
CA ALA A 75 -6.32 -15.21 -0.40
C ALA A 75 -7.51 -16.02 0.13
N ARG A 76 -7.36 -17.33 0.29
CA ARG A 76 -8.41 -18.20 0.85
C ARG A 76 -8.67 -17.96 2.34
N GLU A 77 -7.71 -17.36 3.04
CA GLU A 77 -7.77 -17.02 4.47
C GLU A 77 -7.97 -15.51 4.72
N ALA A 78 -8.11 -14.70 3.67
CA ALA A 78 -8.10 -13.24 3.74
C ALA A 78 -9.41 -12.61 3.23
N LEU A 79 -9.67 -11.39 3.69
CA LEU A 79 -10.52 -10.45 2.98
C LEU A 79 -9.71 -9.91 1.80
N VAL A 80 -10.23 -10.06 0.58
CA VAL A 80 -9.61 -9.59 -0.67
C VAL A 80 -10.44 -8.46 -1.24
N LEU A 81 -9.86 -7.26 -1.37
CA LEU A 81 -10.52 -6.15 -2.04
C LEU A 81 -10.27 -6.22 -3.56
N SER A 82 -11.35 -6.32 -4.35
CA SER A 82 -11.25 -6.35 -5.82
C SER A 82 -11.07 -4.95 -6.43
N SER A 83 -11.30 -3.89 -5.64
CA SER A 83 -11.40 -2.52 -6.14
C SER A 83 -10.65 -1.48 -5.30
N ALA A 84 -9.58 -1.88 -4.59
CA ALA A 84 -8.71 -0.91 -3.91
C ALA A 84 -7.96 -0.05 -4.94
N GLN A 85 -7.83 1.27 -4.65
CA GLN A 85 -7.37 2.27 -5.61
C GLN A 85 -6.13 3.02 -5.13
N SER A 86 -5.13 3.15 -6.02
CA SER A 86 -4.07 4.14 -5.90
C SER A 86 -4.55 5.47 -6.53
N ASN A 87 -4.94 6.44 -5.70
CA ASN A 87 -5.50 7.71 -6.17
C ASN A 87 -4.50 8.56 -6.97
N CYS A 88 -3.22 8.36 -6.74
CA CYS A 88 -2.12 8.91 -7.53
C CYS A 88 -1.15 7.76 -7.80
N PRO A 89 -1.30 7.03 -8.93
CA PRO A 89 -0.55 5.80 -9.18
C PRO A 89 0.91 6.06 -9.55
N LEU A 90 1.64 6.62 -8.58
CA LEU A 90 3.07 6.89 -8.55
C LEU A 90 3.60 6.53 -7.15
N SER A 91 4.80 5.99 -7.09
CA SER A 91 5.39 5.45 -5.86
C SER A 91 5.40 6.44 -4.70
N SER A 92 6.08 7.59 -4.82
CA SER A 92 6.18 8.53 -3.69
C SER A 92 4.84 9.13 -3.25
N PRO A 93 3.96 9.60 -4.14
CA PRO A 93 2.64 10.10 -3.74
C PRO A 93 1.79 9.05 -3.05
N HIS A 94 1.75 7.81 -3.55
CA HIS A 94 1.02 6.74 -2.88
C HIS A 94 1.57 6.46 -1.48
N ARG A 95 2.91 6.36 -1.34
CA ARG A 95 3.58 6.12 -0.06
C ARG A 95 3.32 7.25 0.93
N GLY A 96 3.27 8.50 0.47
CA GLY A 96 2.83 9.64 1.28
C GLY A 96 1.39 9.48 1.77
N MET A 97 0.46 9.07 0.90
CA MET A 97 -0.94 8.82 1.27
C MET A 97 -1.07 7.66 2.27
N LEU A 98 -0.38 6.56 2.03
CA LEU A 98 -0.32 5.39 2.90
C LEU A 98 0.19 5.74 4.30
N LEU A 99 1.29 6.50 4.39
CA LEU A 99 1.92 6.81 5.67
C LEU A 99 1.13 7.83 6.49
N THR A 100 0.48 8.81 5.84
CA THR A 100 -0.15 9.94 6.53
C THR A 100 -1.67 9.91 6.55
N GLY A 101 -2.32 9.07 5.74
CA GLY A 101 -3.76 9.13 5.53
C GLY A 101 -4.23 10.40 4.80
N MET A 102 -3.33 11.09 4.09
CA MET A 102 -3.62 12.37 3.44
C MET A 102 -3.34 12.32 1.95
N TYR A 103 -4.11 13.05 1.15
CA TYR A 103 -3.86 13.21 -0.28
C TYR A 103 -2.51 13.90 -0.58
N PRO A 104 -1.94 13.76 -1.80
CA PRO A 104 -0.55 14.11 -2.12
C PRO A 104 -0.11 15.50 -1.69
N ASN A 105 -0.94 16.53 -1.90
CA ASN A 105 -0.59 17.92 -1.55
C ASN A 105 -0.53 18.14 -0.03
N LYS A 106 -1.31 17.39 0.74
CA LYS A 106 -1.34 17.47 2.22
C LYS A 106 -0.25 16.61 2.85
N SER A 107 0.06 15.44 2.27
CA SER A 107 1.16 14.60 2.73
C SER A 107 2.53 15.23 2.49
N GLY A 108 2.63 16.22 1.60
CA GLY A 108 3.89 16.85 1.17
C GLY A 108 4.54 16.16 -0.04
N ILE A 109 3.89 15.16 -0.64
CA ILE A 109 4.47 14.38 -1.75
C ILE A 109 3.55 14.44 -2.98
N PRO A 110 3.51 15.59 -3.71
CA PRO A 110 2.70 15.71 -4.92
C PRO A 110 3.25 14.93 -6.13
N LEU A 111 4.55 14.60 -6.15
CA LEU A 111 5.28 13.89 -7.21
C LEU A 111 6.30 12.92 -6.63
N ASN A 112 6.88 12.04 -7.47
CA ASN A 112 8.01 11.24 -7.04
C ASN A 112 9.17 12.11 -6.54
N CYS A 113 9.73 11.71 -5.39
CA CYS A 113 10.86 12.40 -4.78
C CYS A 113 12.13 12.25 -5.62
N ASN A 114 12.78 13.35 -5.92
CA ASN A 114 14.16 13.41 -6.44
C ASN A 114 14.76 14.79 -6.17
N SER A 115 16.07 14.95 -6.36
CA SER A 115 16.78 16.18 -6.01
C SER A 115 16.35 17.44 -6.79
N ASN A 116 15.59 17.29 -7.89
CA ASN A 116 15.02 18.41 -8.65
C ASN A 116 13.61 18.79 -8.21
N ARG A 117 13.04 18.08 -7.20
CA ARG A 117 11.66 18.29 -6.73
C ARG A 117 11.59 18.59 -5.23
N PRO A 118 12.12 19.74 -4.78
CA PRO A 118 12.21 20.08 -3.35
C PRO A 118 10.87 20.20 -2.65
N ILE A 119 9.76 20.34 -3.39
CA ILE A 119 8.40 20.36 -2.87
C ILE A 119 7.86 18.96 -2.51
N SER A 120 8.56 17.91 -2.96
CA SER A 120 8.09 16.52 -2.82
C SER A 120 8.93 15.81 -1.77
N SER A 121 8.49 15.88 -0.52
CA SER A 121 9.08 15.19 0.63
C SER A 121 8.04 15.00 1.72
N LEU A 122 8.09 13.86 2.41
CA LEU A 122 7.20 13.57 3.52
C LEU A 122 7.31 14.65 4.60
N ARG A 123 6.18 15.15 5.05
CA ARG A 123 6.11 16.16 6.11
C ARG A 123 6.59 15.57 7.43
N THR A 124 7.30 16.38 8.22
CA THR A 124 7.81 16.02 9.55
C THR A 124 6.95 16.57 10.69
N ASP A 125 5.99 17.44 10.36
CA ASP A 125 5.08 18.10 11.31
C ASP A 125 3.69 17.43 11.40
N VAL A 126 3.58 16.20 10.89
CA VAL A 126 2.36 15.38 10.95
C VAL A 126 2.71 13.99 11.47
N ASP A 127 1.76 13.37 12.17
CA ASP A 127 1.92 11.97 12.58
C ASP A 127 1.67 11.04 11.40
N CYS A 128 2.63 10.18 11.13
CA CYS A 128 2.48 9.02 10.25
C CYS A 128 1.88 7.83 11.03
N ILE A 129 1.43 6.82 10.31
CA ILE A 129 0.89 5.58 10.89
C ILE A 129 1.85 4.98 11.95
N SER A 130 3.14 4.98 11.69
CA SER A 130 4.18 4.48 12.60
C SER A 130 4.34 5.33 13.85
N ASP A 131 4.11 6.66 13.78
CA ASP A 131 4.10 7.52 14.96
C ASP A 131 2.94 7.16 15.89
N VAL A 132 1.76 6.90 15.33
CA VAL A 132 0.58 6.48 16.10
C VAL A 132 0.82 5.12 16.76
N PHE A 133 1.33 4.12 15.99
CA PHE A 133 1.68 2.81 16.55
C PHE A 133 2.71 2.92 17.67
N LYS A 134 3.78 3.69 17.48
CA LYS A 134 4.80 3.89 18.51
C LYS A 134 4.24 4.53 19.77
N LYS A 135 3.39 5.57 19.65
CA LYS A 135 2.69 6.21 20.76
C LYS A 135 1.75 5.22 21.48
N SER A 136 1.24 4.21 20.77
CA SER A 136 0.39 3.15 21.30
C SER A 136 1.18 1.94 21.85
N GLY A 137 2.52 2.05 21.97
CA GLY A 137 3.35 1.05 22.61
C GLY A 137 3.91 -0.05 21.71
N TYR A 138 3.79 0.08 20.40
CA TYR A 138 4.35 -0.88 19.44
C TYR A 138 5.84 -0.68 19.22
N ASP A 139 6.54 -1.77 18.92
CA ASP A 139 7.83 -1.73 18.24
C ASP A 139 7.60 -1.62 16.73
N CYS A 140 8.16 -0.56 16.10
CA CYS A 140 7.91 -0.24 14.70
C CYS A 140 9.16 -0.49 13.85
N ALA A 141 9.03 -1.29 12.79
CA ALA A 141 10.13 -1.65 11.90
C ALA A 141 9.81 -1.34 10.43
N TYR A 142 10.80 -0.84 9.70
CA TYR A 142 10.70 -0.61 8.25
C TYR A 142 11.81 -1.34 7.51
N PHE A 143 11.43 -2.03 6.41
CA PHE A 143 12.35 -2.77 5.54
C PHE A 143 12.14 -2.38 4.08
N GLY A 144 13.24 -2.26 3.32
CA GLY A 144 13.22 -2.07 1.88
C GLY A 144 13.00 -0.62 1.44
N LYS A 145 12.36 -0.43 0.29
CA LYS A 145 12.18 0.85 -0.38
C LYS A 145 11.21 1.78 0.36
N LEU A 146 11.68 2.98 0.73
CA LEU A 146 10.84 4.04 1.29
C LEU A 146 10.28 4.98 0.23
N HIS A 147 11.12 5.58 -0.59
CA HIS A 147 10.82 6.55 -1.67
C HIS A 147 9.80 7.65 -1.27
N ALA A 148 9.92 8.16 -0.07
CA ALA A 148 9.06 9.21 0.47
C ALA A 148 9.84 10.44 0.96
N ASP A 149 11.16 10.41 0.81
CA ASP A 149 12.04 11.47 1.27
C ASP A 149 12.74 12.19 0.09
N PHE A 150 12.95 13.48 0.25
CA PHE A 150 13.70 14.30 -0.71
C PHE A 150 15.19 14.00 -0.57
N PRO A 151 15.88 13.58 -1.64
CA PRO A 151 17.32 13.36 -1.59
C PRO A 151 18.08 14.65 -1.27
N THR A 152 18.93 14.58 -0.28
CA THR A 152 19.84 15.66 0.14
C THR A 152 21.28 15.17 0.13
N PRO A 153 22.29 16.07 0.12
CA PRO A 153 23.70 15.67 0.18
C PRO A 153 24.10 15.24 1.60
N ASN A 154 23.49 14.16 2.11
CA ASN A 154 23.63 13.64 3.47
C ASN A 154 24.11 12.18 3.51
N ASP A 155 24.83 11.71 2.49
CA ASP A 155 25.41 10.37 2.48
C ASP A 155 26.29 10.15 3.72
N PRO A 156 25.97 9.18 4.61
CA PRO A 156 26.75 8.93 5.82
C PRO A 156 28.21 8.55 5.55
N GLN A 157 28.49 7.97 4.38
CA GLN A 157 29.85 7.57 3.98
C GLN A 157 30.63 8.69 3.26
N ARG A 158 29.91 9.66 2.67
CA ARG A 158 30.48 10.78 1.91
C ARG A 158 29.80 12.09 2.31
N PRO A 159 30.09 12.66 3.48
CA PRO A 159 29.44 13.88 3.96
C PRO A 159 29.47 14.99 2.93
N GLY A 160 28.34 15.64 2.68
CA GLY A 160 28.18 16.69 1.66
C GLY A 160 27.90 16.17 0.25
N HIS A 161 27.75 14.85 0.05
CA HIS A 161 27.39 14.24 -1.23
C HIS A 161 26.01 13.54 -1.14
N TYR A 162 25.34 13.41 -2.28
CA TYR A 162 24.19 12.51 -2.42
C TYR A 162 24.66 11.06 -2.34
N VAL A 163 23.75 10.15 -1.97
CA VAL A 163 24.05 8.70 -1.93
C VAL A 163 24.27 8.07 -3.32
N GLU A 164 23.95 8.81 -4.38
CA GLU A 164 24.23 8.47 -5.77
C GLU A 164 24.71 9.69 -6.56
N ASP A 165 25.52 9.45 -7.60
CA ASP A 165 26.17 10.54 -8.34
C ASP A 165 25.38 11.03 -9.56
N ARG A 166 24.24 10.36 -9.89
CA ARG A 166 23.40 10.82 -11.03
C ARG A 166 22.63 12.10 -10.71
N VAL A 167 22.31 12.86 -11.75
CA VAL A 167 21.51 14.09 -11.65
C VAL A 167 20.25 13.95 -12.51
N PRO A 168 19.03 14.08 -11.93
CA PRO A 168 18.76 14.24 -10.50
C PRO A 168 19.09 12.99 -9.70
N ALA A 169 19.49 13.17 -8.44
CA ALA A 169 19.55 12.07 -7.50
C ALA A 169 18.13 11.61 -7.13
N TRP A 170 17.92 10.30 -7.13
CA TRP A 170 16.63 9.68 -6.79
C TRP A 170 16.66 8.99 -5.44
N ASP A 171 17.76 8.31 -5.14
CA ASP A 171 17.92 7.63 -3.87
C ASP A 171 18.25 8.60 -2.73
N ALA A 172 17.74 8.31 -1.55
CA ALA A 172 17.89 9.14 -0.37
C ALA A 172 18.27 8.31 0.85
N TYR A 173 19.25 8.80 1.62
CA TYR A 173 19.42 8.37 2.99
C TYR A 173 18.42 9.11 3.89
N THR A 174 17.63 8.37 4.67
CA THR A 174 16.64 8.92 5.62
C THR A 174 17.27 8.95 7.01
N PRO A 175 17.62 10.11 7.56
CA PRO A 175 18.20 10.23 8.90
C PRO A 175 17.15 9.92 9.99
N LYS A 176 17.61 9.62 11.22
CA LYS A 176 16.75 9.13 12.33
C LYS A 176 15.55 10.03 12.63
N GLU A 177 15.75 11.35 12.57
CA GLU A 177 14.71 12.35 12.85
C GLU A 177 13.59 12.41 11.80
N ARG A 178 13.77 11.76 10.64
CA ARG A 178 12.78 11.69 9.57
C ARG A 178 12.11 10.34 9.43
N ARG A 179 12.38 9.38 10.32
CA ARG A 179 11.89 7.99 10.25
C ARG A 179 10.50 7.78 10.88
N HIS A 180 9.82 8.83 11.31
CA HIS A 180 8.42 8.80 11.76
C HIS A 180 8.06 7.61 12.65
N GLY A 181 8.66 7.51 13.82
CA GLY A 181 8.28 6.47 14.78
C GLY A 181 8.93 5.10 14.56
N PHE A 182 9.49 4.80 13.39
CA PHE A 182 10.22 3.56 13.17
C PHE A 182 11.50 3.52 14.01
N ASN A 183 11.60 2.54 14.91
CA ASN A 183 12.74 2.35 15.78
C ASN A 183 13.70 1.25 15.29
N TYR A 184 13.26 0.33 14.45
CA TYR A 184 14.10 -0.56 13.67
C TYR A 184 14.05 -0.16 12.20
N TRP A 185 15.21 -0.03 11.56
CA TRP A 185 15.34 0.52 10.22
C TRP A 185 16.31 -0.31 9.40
N TYR A 186 15.88 -0.75 8.21
CA TYR A 186 16.70 -1.39 7.22
C TYR A 186 16.16 -1.03 5.82
N SER A 187 16.53 0.14 5.31
CA SER A 187 15.82 0.78 4.20
C SER A 187 16.72 1.67 3.35
N TYR A 188 16.20 2.03 2.18
CA TYR A 188 16.77 2.99 1.23
C TYR A 188 15.65 3.86 0.64
N GLY A 189 15.99 4.91 -0.10
CA GLY A 189 15.01 5.72 -0.82
C GLY A 189 14.42 4.96 -1.99
N THR A 190 15.07 5.00 -3.16
CA THR A 190 14.72 4.21 -4.34
C THR A 190 15.98 3.88 -5.14
N PHE A 191 16.21 2.60 -5.41
CA PHE A 191 17.38 2.12 -6.11
C PHE A 191 17.03 0.87 -6.92
N ASP A 192 17.26 0.93 -8.23
CA ASP A 192 16.71 -0.03 -9.18
C ASP A 192 17.73 -1.11 -9.61
N GLU A 193 18.68 -1.46 -8.75
CA GLU A 193 19.58 -2.60 -8.94
C GLU A 193 19.12 -3.77 -8.08
N HIS A 194 18.24 -4.61 -8.62
CA HIS A 194 17.50 -5.61 -7.85
C HIS A 194 18.35 -6.72 -7.24
N LYS A 195 19.48 -7.08 -7.85
CA LYS A 195 20.43 -8.09 -7.33
C LYS A 195 21.65 -7.52 -6.59
N ASN A 196 21.78 -6.20 -6.60
CA ASN A 196 22.82 -5.48 -5.87
C ASN A 196 22.22 -4.31 -5.10
N PRO A 197 21.17 -4.54 -4.28
CA PRO A 197 20.53 -3.49 -3.53
C PRO A 197 21.46 -2.93 -2.48
N ARG A 198 21.09 -1.76 -1.94
CA ARG A 198 21.76 -1.15 -0.81
C ARG A 198 20.76 -0.76 0.25
N TYR A 199 21.19 -0.82 1.49
CA TYR A 199 20.35 -0.47 2.64
C TYR A 199 21.18 0.32 3.65
N TRP A 200 20.50 1.11 4.46
CA TRP A 200 21.05 1.68 5.69
C TRP A 200 20.28 1.10 6.87
N ASP A 201 21.04 0.66 7.87
CA ASP A 201 20.46 0.11 9.10
C ASP A 201 20.02 1.21 10.09
N THR A 202 19.56 0.77 11.27
CA THR A 202 19.12 1.67 12.34
C THR A 202 20.20 2.68 12.74
N ASP A 203 21.46 2.31 12.70
CA ASP A 203 22.60 3.14 13.11
C ASP A 203 23.19 3.96 11.97
N GLY A 204 22.72 3.76 10.74
CA GLY A 204 23.18 4.47 9.54
C GLY A 204 24.36 3.77 8.84
N ASN A 205 24.65 2.52 9.21
CA ASN A 205 25.63 1.73 8.48
C ASN A 205 25.03 1.25 7.16
N ARG A 206 25.84 1.29 6.10
CA ARG A 206 25.44 0.84 4.78
C ARG A 206 25.72 -0.66 4.61
N HIS A 207 24.76 -1.35 3.98
CA HIS A 207 24.83 -2.75 3.62
C HIS A 207 24.57 -2.90 2.11
N ASP A 208 25.44 -3.61 1.41
CA ASP A 208 25.36 -3.86 -0.04
C ASP A 208 25.31 -5.40 -0.29
N PRO A 209 24.21 -6.09 0.00
CA PRO A 209 24.09 -7.52 -0.23
C PRO A 209 24.10 -7.83 -1.74
N LYS A 210 24.67 -9.00 -2.09
CA LYS A 210 24.68 -9.53 -3.45
C LYS A 210 23.60 -10.58 -3.60
N GLU A 211 22.38 -10.14 -3.42
CA GLU A 211 21.19 -10.98 -3.39
C GLU A 211 19.98 -10.20 -3.97
N TRP A 212 19.03 -10.91 -4.57
CA TRP A 212 17.81 -10.30 -5.07
C TRP A 212 17.00 -9.68 -3.92
N SER A 213 16.66 -8.39 -4.04
CA SER A 213 16.18 -7.56 -2.94
C SER A 213 14.96 -8.11 -2.18
N PRO A 214 13.89 -8.67 -2.80
CA PRO A 214 12.77 -9.21 -2.03
C PRO A 214 13.13 -10.42 -1.18
N LEU A 215 14.02 -11.31 -1.65
CA LEU A 215 14.49 -12.45 -0.85
C LEU A 215 15.38 -11.99 0.30
N HIS A 216 16.23 -10.99 0.07
CA HIS A 216 17.03 -10.39 1.13
C HIS A 216 16.15 -9.71 2.18
N GLU A 217 15.20 -8.89 1.75
CA GLU A 217 14.26 -8.19 2.63
C GLU A 217 13.42 -9.17 3.46
N SER A 218 12.91 -10.26 2.84
CA SER A 218 12.19 -11.29 3.58
C SER A 218 13.06 -11.98 4.65
N LYS A 219 14.34 -12.26 4.37
CA LYS A 219 15.29 -12.81 5.38
C LYS A 219 15.51 -11.85 6.54
N MET A 220 15.61 -10.53 6.26
CA MET A 220 15.73 -9.52 7.32
C MET A 220 14.46 -9.46 8.19
N VAL A 221 13.27 -9.56 7.58
CA VAL A 221 12.00 -9.67 8.32
C VAL A 221 11.93 -10.95 9.13
N VAL A 222 12.35 -12.08 8.57
CA VAL A 222 12.45 -13.39 9.28
C VAL A 222 13.34 -13.29 10.50
N SER A 223 14.54 -12.69 10.38
CA SER A 223 15.44 -12.44 11.48
C SER A 223 14.81 -11.57 12.58
N TYR A 224 14.11 -10.51 12.19
CA TYR A 224 13.37 -9.64 13.12
C TYR A 224 12.23 -10.39 13.84
N LEU A 225 11.46 -11.21 13.12
CA LEU A 225 10.37 -12.02 13.71
C LEU A 225 10.92 -13.05 14.72
N LYS A 226 12.04 -13.71 14.40
CA LYS A 226 12.76 -14.62 15.30
C LYS A 226 13.45 -13.88 16.45
N ASN A 227 13.45 -12.55 16.43
CA ASN A 227 14.11 -11.67 17.40
C ASN A 227 15.62 -11.97 17.54
N GLU A 228 16.27 -12.30 16.44
CA GLU A 228 17.71 -12.53 16.39
C GLU A 228 18.44 -11.23 16.81
N GLY A 229 19.40 -11.36 17.72
CA GLY A 229 20.09 -10.19 18.28
C GLY A 229 19.28 -9.37 19.29
N ASN A 230 18.09 -9.82 19.71
CA ASN A 230 17.21 -9.13 20.65
C ASN A 230 16.85 -7.70 20.19
N VAL A 231 16.52 -7.56 18.92
CA VAL A 231 16.28 -6.26 18.26
C VAL A 231 14.91 -5.64 18.57
N ARG A 232 13.99 -6.42 19.19
CA ARG A 232 12.67 -5.96 19.63
C ARG A 232 12.32 -6.47 21.01
N ASP A 233 11.40 -5.81 21.71
CA ASP A 233 10.82 -6.31 22.94
C ASP A 233 9.74 -7.38 22.64
N PRO A 234 9.95 -8.66 23.02
CA PRO A 234 8.97 -9.72 22.72
C PRO A 234 7.63 -9.57 23.46
N LYS A 235 7.55 -8.67 24.45
CA LYS A 235 6.32 -8.37 25.20
C LYS A 235 5.46 -7.30 24.55
N LYS A 236 6.00 -6.57 23.57
CA LYS A 236 5.28 -5.55 22.82
C LYS A 236 4.74 -6.09 21.51
N PRO A 237 3.58 -5.61 21.07
CA PRO A 237 3.17 -5.84 19.69
C PRO A 237 4.13 -5.13 18.74
N PHE A 238 4.24 -5.62 17.51
CA PHE A 238 5.05 -4.97 16.47
C PHE A 238 4.18 -4.46 15.30
N PHE A 239 4.66 -3.39 14.70
CA PHE A 239 4.20 -2.88 13.40
C PHE A 239 5.36 -2.93 12.41
N ILE A 240 5.25 -3.75 11.38
CA ILE A 240 6.28 -3.93 10.35
C ILE A 240 5.75 -3.46 9.01
N MET A 241 6.52 -2.61 8.30
CA MET A 241 6.31 -2.29 6.89
C MET A 241 7.45 -2.86 6.04
N VAL A 242 7.10 -3.51 4.93
CA VAL A 242 8.04 -4.12 3.99
C VAL A 242 7.76 -3.60 2.59
N GLY A 243 8.55 -2.64 2.13
CA GLY A 243 8.45 -2.05 0.80
C GLY A 243 9.41 -2.72 -0.18
N MET A 244 8.98 -3.78 -0.86
CA MET A 244 9.80 -4.45 -1.87
C MET A 244 9.87 -3.63 -3.15
N ASN A 245 11.07 -3.47 -3.77
CA ASN A 245 11.17 -2.75 -5.04
C ASN A 245 10.62 -3.57 -6.22
N PRO A 246 11.01 -4.83 -6.48
CA PRO A 246 10.35 -5.64 -7.49
C PRO A 246 8.86 -5.87 -7.17
N PRO A 247 8.02 -5.96 -8.23
CA PRO A 247 8.33 -6.07 -9.65
C PRO A 247 8.49 -4.73 -10.39
N HIS A 248 8.81 -3.60 -9.71
CA HIS A 248 9.17 -2.33 -10.35
C HIS A 248 10.27 -2.53 -11.40
N SER A 249 10.25 -1.71 -12.43
CA SER A 249 11.33 -1.70 -13.43
C SER A 249 12.72 -1.39 -12.79
N PRO A 250 13.83 -1.89 -13.37
CA PRO A 250 13.90 -2.66 -14.62
C PRO A 250 13.38 -4.09 -14.49
N TYR A 251 12.87 -4.63 -15.60
CA TYR A 251 12.49 -6.03 -15.77
C TYR A 251 12.87 -6.44 -17.21
N ARG A 252 14.21 -6.45 -17.49
CA ARG A 252 14.76 -6.60 -18.86
C ARG A 252 15.72 -7.77 -18.99
N SER A 253 16.24 -8.26 -17.88
CA SER A 253 17.28 -9.29 -17.85
C SER A 253 17.17 -10.15 -16.59
N LEU A 254 18.03 -11.17 -16.51
CA LEU A 254 18.19 -11.98 -15.30
C LEU A 254 18.81 -11.22 -14.12
N ASP A 255 19.28 -9.99 -14.31
CA ASP A 255 19.70 -9.12 -13.21
C ASP A 255 18.49 -8.58 -12.41
N ASP A 256 17.31 -8.64 -13.00
CA ASP A 256 16.09 -8.07 -12.43
C ASP A 256 15.20 -9.08 -11.70
N CYS A 257 15.40 -10.38 -11.94
CA CYS A 257 14.59 -11.45 -11.34
C CYS A 257 15.42 -12.69 -11.05
N MET A 258 14.82 -13.67 -10.37
CA MET A 258 15.46 -14.96 -10.16
C MET A 258 15.34 -15.85 -11.40
N GLU A 259 16.42 -16.54 -11.77
CA GLU A 259 16.46 -17.42 -12.94
C GLU A 259 15.46 -18.56 -12.85
N GLU A 260 15.29 -19.15 -11.68
CA GLU A 260 14.32 -20.21 -11.44
C GLU A 260 12.88 -19.76 -11.72
N ASP A 261 12.53 -18.53 -11.38
CA ASP A 261 11.21 -17.96 -11.66
C ASP A 261 11.06 -17.60 -13.15
N PHE A 262 12.11 -17.05 -13.76
CA PHE A 262 12.14 -16.76 -15.19
C PHE A 262 11.95 -18.02 -16.05
N ASN A 263 12.50 -19.18 -15.63
CA ASN A 263 12.36 -20.45 -16.31
C ASN A 263 10.90 -20.91 -16.46
N LEU A 264 9.98 -20.43 -15.63
CA LEU A 264 8.54 -20.70 -15.78
C LEU A 264 7.92 -20.03 -17.01
N TYR A 265 8.53 -18.96 -17.50
CA TYR A 265 7.95 -18.08 -18.54
C TYR A 265 8.77 -17.98 -19.83
N LYS A 266 10.07 -18.34 -19.81
CA LYS A 266 11.02 -18.07 -20.89
C LYS A 266 10.61 -18.63 -22.25
N ASP A 267 10.03 -19.83 -22.25
CA ASP A 267 9.68 -20.56 -23.46
C ASP A 267 8.20 -20.41 -23.85
N GLN A 268 7.42 -19.64 -23.07
CA GLN A 268 6.02 -19.42 -23.35
C GLN A 268 5.86 -18.37 -24.46
N PRO A 269 4.96 -18.57 -25.45
CA PRO A 269 4.69 -17.58 -26.47
C PRO A 269 4.07 -16.32 -25.86
N LEU A 270 4.34 -15.14 -26.41
CA LEU A 270 3.75 -13.87 -25.95
C LEU A 270 2.21 -13.90 -25.92
N ASP A 271 1.59 -14.64 -26.84
CA ASP A 271 0.14 -14.80 -26.90
C ASP A 271 -0.45 -15.50 -25.67
N SER A 272 0.33 -16.35 -25.02
CA SER A 272 -0.07 -17.00 -23.75
C SER A 272 0.27 -16.18 -22.52
N LEU A 273 1.12 -15.18 -22.62
CA LEU A 273 1.52 -14.30 -21.52
C LEU A 273 0.71 -12.99 -21.52
N LEU A 274 0.62 -12.31 -22.65
CA LEU A 274 -0.16 -11.08 -22.83
C LEU A 274 -1.57 -11.43 -23.34
N ILE A 275 -2.35 -12.09 -22.48
CA ILE A 275 -3.66 -12.69 -22.85
C ILE A 275 -4.83 -11.70 -22.84
N ARG A 276 -4.61 -10.47 -22.37
CA ARG A 276 -5.69 -9.49 -22.23
C ARG A 276 -5.96 -8.79 -23.57
N PRO A 277 -7.24 -8.49 -23.88
CA PRO A 277 -7.62 -7.91 -25.19
C PRO A 277 -6.96 -6.56 -25.48
N ASN A 278 -6.67 -5.76 -24.47
CA ASN A 278 -6.06 -4.43 -24.58
C ASN A 278 -4.52 -4.45 -24.56
N ALA A 279 -3.88 -5.63 -24.56
CA ALA A 279 -2.43 -5.74 -24.57
C ALA A 279 -1.87 -5.64 -26.00
N ASP A 280 -0.99 -4.67 -26.22
CA ASP A 280 -0.29 -4.48 -27.48
C ASP A 280 1.04 -5.27 -27.51
N LYS A 281 1.01 -6.44 -28.14
CA LYS A 281 2.15 -7.36 -28.23
C LYS A 281 3.26 -6.87 -29.16
N LYS A 282 3.03 -5.79 -29.91
CA LYS A 282 4.01 -5.18 -30.82
C LYS A 282 4.88 -4.13 -30.12
N ARG A 283 4.60 -3.83 -28.86
CA ARG A 283 5.41 -2.90 -28.06
C ARG A 283 6.82 -3.46 -27.86
N GLU A 284 7.82 -2.59 -27.91
CA GLU A 284 9.23 -2.95 -27.67
C GLU A 284 9.41 -3.68 -26.32
N LYS A 285 8.68 -3.24 -25.31
CA LYS A 285 8.74 -3.85 -23.96
C LYS A 285 7.89 -5.14 -23.80
N ALA A 286 7.23 -5.65 -24.86
CA ALA A 286 6.37 -6.83 -24.71
C ALA A 286 7.14 -8.07 -24.20
N GLU A 287 8.37 -8.28 -24.68
CA GLU A 287 9.23 -9.37 -24.21
C GLU A 287 9.60 -9.25 -22.73
N SER A 288 9.56 -8.07 -22.16
CA SER A 288 9.83 -7.82 -20.73
C SER A 288 8.79 -8.43 -19.79
N VAL A 289 7.62 -8.83 -20.31
CA VAL A 289 6.57 -9.49 -19.52
C VAL A 289 7.07 -10.72 -18.79
N ARG A 290 8.03 -11.47 -19.38
CA ARG A 290 8.60 -12.68 -18.76
C ARG A 290 9.37 -12.37 -17.47
N TYR A 291 10.15 -11.30 -17.52
CA TYR A 291 10.93 -10.84 -16.37
C TYR A 291 10.03 -10.21 -15.29
N TYR A 292 8.99 -9.49 -15.71
CA TYR A 292 7.99 -8.95 -14.81
C TYR A 292 7.23 -10.07 -14.08
N PHE A 293 6.75 -11.10 -14.80
CA PHE A 293 6.06 -12.25 -14.19
C PHE A 293 6.99 -13.09 -13.31
N ALA A 294 8.25 -13.25 -13.70
CA ALA A 294 9.26 -13.86 -12.85
C ALA A 294 9.46 -13.10 -11.53
N SER A 295 9.52 -11.76 -11.60
CA SER A 295 9.62 -10.92 -10.39
C SER A 295 8.36 -11.03 -9.52
N VAL A 296 7.17 -11.10 -10.10
CA VAL A 296 5.90 -11.35 -9.39
C VAL A 296 5.95 -12.69 -8.63
N THR A 297 6.40 -13.77 -9.29
CA THR A 297 6.56 -15.11 -8.68
C THR A 297 7.58 -15.09 -7.54
N GLY A 298 8.71 -14.40 -7.74
CA GLY A 298 9.73 -14.28 -6.70
C GLY A 298 9.25 -13.48 -5.47
N VAL A 299 8.46 -12.43 -5.67
CA VAL A 299 7.81 -11.66 -4.59
C VAL A 299 6.83 -12.54 -3.82
N ASP A 300 6.03 -13.37 -4.50
CA ASP A 300 5.14 -14.34 -3.86
C ASP A 300 5.92 -15.30 -2.95
N ARG A 301 7.07 -15.79 -3.41
CA ARG A 301 7.96 -16.67 -2.62
C ARG A 301 8.53 -15.95 -1.40
N ALA A 302 8.99 -14.70 -1.56
CA ALA A 302 9.49 -13.89 -0.45
C ALA A 302 8.39 -13.63 0.60
N PHE A 303 7.18 -13.37 0.16
CA PHE A 303 6.01 -13.24 1.04
C PHE A 303 5.70 -14.55 1.76
N GLY A 304 5.78 -15.69 1.06
CA GLY A 304 5.60 -17.03 1.64
C GLY A 304 6.54 -17.30 2.82
N GLN A 305 7.83 -16.91 2.74
CA GLN A 305 8.80 -17.04 3.83
C GLN A 305 8.39 -16.27 5.09
N ILE A 306 7.80 -15.08 4.92
CA ILE A 306 7.28 -14.28 6.05
C ILE A 306 6.09 -15.00 6.70
N LEU A 307 5.15 -15.51 5.90
CA LEU A 307 3.97 -16.24 6.40
C LEU A 307 4.35 -17.52 7.14
N GLU A 308 5.29 -18.28 6.60
CA GLU A 308 5.80 -19.50 7.23
C GLU A 308 6.45 -19.20 8.59
N THR A 309 7.31 -18.18 8.64
CA THR A 309 7.96 -17.77 9.89
C THR A 309 6.96 -17.32 10.94
N LEU A 310 5.90 -16.60 10.58
CA LEU A 310 4.85 -16.25 11.53
C LEU A 310 4.21 -17.50 12.17
N LYS A 311 3.95 -18.53 11.37
CA LYS A 311 3.41 -19.81 11.87
C LYS A 311 4.43 -20.53 12.76
N GLU A 312 5.69 -20.65 12.33
CA GLU A 312 6.76 -21.27 13.11
C GLU A 312 6.97 -20.61 14.47
N GLN A 313 6.85 -19.29 14.53
CA GLN A 313 7.01 -18.51 15.77
C GLN A 313 5.72 -18.44 16.61
N GLY A 314 4.62 -19.05 16.16
CA GLY A 314 3.31 -18.99 16.84
C GLY A 314 2.70 -17.59 16.91
N LEU A 315 3.10 -16.69 16.01
CA LEU A 315 2.65 -15.30 15.96
C LEU A 315 1.44 -15.10 15.02
N ASP A 316 1.15 -16.07 14.15
CA ASP A 316 0.19 -15.95 13.05
C ASP A 316 -1.24 -15.65 13.52
N LYS A 317 -1.66 -16.18 14.67
CA LYS A 317 -3.03 -16.04 15.19
C LYS A 317 -3.35 -14.62 15.67
N ASN A 318 -2.35 -13.92 16.21
CA ASN A 318 -2.51 -12.54 16.70
C ASN A 318 -1.73 -11.53 15.82
N THR A 319 -1.67 -11.80 14.52
CA THR A 319 -1.02 -10.90 13.56
C THR A 319 -1.97 -10.58 12.42
N ILE A 320 -2.20 -9.30 12.20
CA ILE A 320 -2.84 -8.76 10.99
C ILE A 320 -1.77 -8.74 9.91
N VAL A 321 -1.97 -9.52 8.85
CA VAL A 321 -1.08 -9.53 7.69
C VAL A 321 -1.79 -8.87 6.52
N ILE A 322 -1.14 -7.87 5.92
CA ILE A 322 -1.66 -7.14 4.76
C ILE A 322 -0.68 -7.32 3.61
N PHE A 323 -1.20 -7.71 2.44
CA PHE A 323 -0.47 -7.66 1.18
C PHE A 323 -1.14 -6.65 0.26
N ALA A 324 -0.39 -5.64 -0.20
CA ALA A 324 -0.89 -4.56 -1.04
C ALA A 324 0.13 -4.18 -2.14
N SER A 325 -0.09 -3.06 -2.82
CA SER A 325 0.90 -2.41 -3.70
C SER A 325 0.69 -0.90 -3.65
N ASP A 326 1.68 -0.14 -4.11
CA ASP A 326 1.55 1.32 -4.21
C ASP A 326 0.85 1.76 -5.52
N HIS A 327 1.00 1.05 -6.61
CA HIS A 327 0.26 1.21 -7.87
C HIS A 327 0.45 -0.03 -8.75
N GLY A 328 -0.33 -0.09 -9.82
CA GLY A 328 -0.21 -1.17 -10.80
C GLY A 328 0.83 -0.91 -11.90
N GLU A 329 0.75 -1.72 -12.95
CA GLU A 329 1.59 -1.70 -14.14
C GLU A 329 0.70 -1.93 -15.38
N THR A 330 0.80 -1.08 -16.40
CA THR A 330 0.03 -1.25 -17.63
C THR A 330 0.45 -2.47 -18.43
N MET A 331 1.72 -2.84 -18.43
CA MET A 331 2.29 -3.99 -19.13
C MET A 331 1.74 -4.13 -20.55
N CYS A 332 2.11 -3.18 -21.40
CA CYS A 332 1.66 -3.09 -22.81
C CYS A 332 0.16 -2.89 -23.03
N SER A 333 -0.64 -2.69 -21.97
CA SER A 333 -2.06 -2.36 -22.12
C SER A 333 -2.26 -0.89 -22.54
N GLN A 334 -3.45 -0.58 -23.07
CA GLN A 334 -3.91 0.79 -23.35
C GLN A 334 -3.08 1.54 -24.41
N PHE A 335 -2.31 0.85 -25.25
CA PHE A 335 -1.47 1.45 -26.28
C PHE A 335 -0.56 2.57 -25.77
N THR A 336 -0.15 2.51 -24.50
CA THR A 336 0.75 3.47 -23.86
C THR A 336 2.08 2.84 -23.52
N ASP A 337 3.15 3.66 -23.55
CA ASP A 337 4.47 3.28 -23.02
C ASP A 337 4.62 3.66 -21.53
N ASP A 338 3.67 4.45 -20.98
CA ASP A 338 3.61 4.77 -19.57
C ASP A 338 3.23 3.51 -18.77
N PRO A 339 4.10 3.01 -17.89
CA PRO A 339 3.81 1.82 -17.10
C PRO A 339 2.74 2.07 -16.04
N LYS A 340 2.53 3.31 -15.64
CA LYS A 340 1.70 3.75 -14.51
C LYS A 340 1.24 5.20 -14.72
N ASN A 341 0.79 5.87 -13.67
CA ASN A 341 0.45 7.30 -13.70
C ASN A 341 -0.71 7.64 -14.63
N SER A 342 -1.68 6.75 -14.71
CA SER A 342 -2.85 6.87 -15.59
C SER A 342 -4.13 6.47 -14.86
N PRO A 343 -5.33 6.89 -15.35
CA PRO A 343 -6.60 6.52 -14.74
C PRO A 343 -7.06 5.11 -15.11
N TYR A 344 -6.30 4.38 -15.92
CA TYR A 344 -6.63 3.02 -16.30
C TYR A 344 -6.61 2.06 -15.13
N SER A 345 -7.47 1.06 -15.18
CA SER A 345 -7.60 0.06 -14.13
C SER A 345 -6.29 -0.66 -13.83
N GLU A 346 -5.45 -0.89 -14.85
CA GLU A 346 -4.14 -1.52 -14.68
C GLU A 346 -3.15 -0.70 -13.86
N SER A 347 -3.34 0.61 -13.82
CA SER A 347 -2.50 1.56 -13.08
C SER A 347 -3.07 1.86 -11.69
N MET A 348 -4.40 2.06 -11.61
CA MET A 348 -5.08 2.49 -10.38
C MET A 348 -5.43 1.34 -9.43
N ASN A 349 -5.92 0.19 -9.97
CA ASN A 349 -6.31 -0.92 -9.11
C ASN A 349 -5.07 -1.61 -8.54
N ILE A 350 -5.03 -1.71 -7.22
CA ILE A 350 -3.93 -2.34 -6.48
C ILE A 350 -4.42 -3.62 -5.78
N PRO A 351 -3.54 -4.62 -5.59
CA PRO A 351 -3.79 -5.67 -4.61
C PRO A 351 -4.08 -5.08 -3.24
N PHE A 352 -5.06 -5.63 -2.52
CA PHE A 352 -5.27 -5.34 -1.10
C PHE A 352 -5.93 -6.53 -0.43
N LEU A 353 -5.14 -7.32 0.27
CA LEU A 353 -5.57 -8.52 0.97
C LEU A 353 -5.26 -8.37 2.45
N VAL A 354 -6.20 -8.70 3.32
CA VAL A 354 -6.03 -8.61 4.77
C VAL A 354 -6.44 -9.91 5.44
N ARG A 355 -5.54 -10.50 6.22
CA ARG A 355 -5.82 -11.67 7.05
C ARG A 355 -5.66 -11.31 8.52
N TYR A 356 -6.70 -11.59 9.31
CA TYR A 356 -6.67 -11.55 10.76
C TYR A 356 -7.48 -12.73 11.31
N PRO A 357 -6.82 -13.87 11.60
CA PRO A 357 -7.50 -15.12 11.96
C PRO A 357 -8.45 -14.96 13.15
N GLY A 358 -9.67 -15.48 12.99
CA GLY A 358 -10.70 -15.40 14.04
C GLY A 358 -11.43 -14.05 14.14
N HIS A 359 -10.94 -13.01 13.47
CA HIS A 359 -11.52 -11.66 13.52
C HIS A 359 -12.10 -11.19 12.18
N ILE A 360 -11.41 -11.45 11.09
CA ILE A 360 -11.86 -11.09 9.74
C ILE A 360 -12.24 -12.37 8.98
N GLN A 361 -13.47 -12.44 8.48
CA GLN A 361 -13.93 -13.58 7.68
C GLN A 361 -13.39 -13.48 6.25
N PRO A 362 -12.81 -14.58 5.71
CA PRO A 362 -12.36 -14.63 4.32
C PRO A 362 -13.50 -14.37 3.34
N ARG A 363 -13.30 -13.44 2.42
CA ARG A 363 -14.23 -13.11 1.34
C ARG A 363 -13.60 -12.20 0.30
N VAL A 364 -14.27 -12.05 -0.84
CA VAL A 364 -13.98 -10.96 -1.79
C VAL A 364 -14.97 -9.83 -1.55
N ASP A 365 -14.48 -8.61 -1.49
CA ASP A 365 -15.29 -7.39 -1.32
C ASP A 365 -14.91 -6.36 -2.40
N ASN A 366 -15.89 -5.63 -2.90
CA ASN A 366 -15.71 -4.63 -3.96
C ASN A 366 -15.57 -3.19 -3.44
N LEU A 367 -15.20 -3.01 -2.17
CA LEU A 367 -14.97 -1.70 -1.58
C LEU A 367 -13.97 -0.88 -2.40
N LEU A 368 -14.38 0.30 -2.83
CA LEU A 368 -13.52 1.29 -3.50
C LEU A 368 -12.64 2.03 -2.47
N MET A 369 -11.78 1.26 -1.80
CA MET A 369 -10.88 1.81 -0.79
C MET A 369 -9.81 2.68 -1.45
N SER A 370 -9.68 3.91 -1.03
CA SER A 370 -8.67 4.87 -1.49
C SER A 370 -7.36 4.75 -0.71
N ALA A 371 -6.24 5.11 -1.32
CA ALA A 371 -4.93 5.06 -0.64
C ALA A 371 -4.87 5.83 0.70
N PRO A 372 -5.49 7.05 0.85
CA PRO A 372 -5.55 7.72 2.15
C PRO A 372 -6.32 6.95 3.23
N ASP A 373 -7.23 6.03 2.85
CA ASP A 373 -8.03 5.24 3.80
C ASP A 373 -7.20 4.15 4.49
N ILE A 374 -6.02 3.81 3.95
CA ILE A 374 -5.21 2.70 4.45
C ILE A 374 -4.80 2.94 5.90
N MET A 375 -4.18 4.09 6.20
CA MET A 375 -3.74 4.41 7.56
C MET A 375 -4.87 4.34 8.59
N PRO A 376 -5.99 5.07 8.45
CA PRO A 376 -7.05 5.04 9.46
C PRO A 376 -7.72 3.66 9.57
N THR A 377 -7.81 2.89 8.46
CA THR A 377 -8.37 1.54 8.49
C THR A 377 -7.45 0.57 9.24
N VAL A 378 -6.15 0.59 8.99
CA VAL A 378 -5.18 -0.28 9.71
C VAL A 378 -5.16 0.05 11.20
N LEU A 379 -5.19 1.32 11.57
CA LEU A 379 -5.31 1.73 12.98
C LEU A 379 -6.64 1.25 13.59
N GLY A 380 -7.74 1.36 12.86
CA GLY A 380 -9.05 0.86 13.28
C GLY A 380 -9.08 -0.65 13.50
N LEU A 381 -8.40 -1.43 12.65
CA LEU A 381 -8.27 -2.88 12.80
C LEU A 381 -7.51 -3.28 14.09
N CYS A 382 -6.65 -2.40 14.58
CA CYS A 382 -5.91 -2.58 15.83
C CYS A 382 -6.62 -2.03 17.06
N GLY A 383 -7.87 -1.53 16.93
CA GLY A 383 -8.57 -0.88 18.04
C GLY A 383 -8.05 0.53 18.36
N LEU A 384 -7.27 1.13 17.47
CA LEU A 384 -6.66 2.45 17.63
C LEU A 384 -7.45 3.56 16.89
N GLY A 385 -8.75 3.36 16.64
CA GLY A 385 -9.60 4.31 15.93
C GLY A 385 -9.63 5.71 16.56
N ASP A 386 -9.63 5.80 17.89
CA ASP A 386 -9.61 7.06 18.62
C ASP A 386 -8.25 7.79 18.56
N SER A 387 -7.21 7.10 18.13
CA SER A 387 -5.86 7.65 17.98
C SER A 387 -5.58 8.16 16.55
N ILE A 388 -6.54 8.07 15.64
CA ILE A 388 -6.40 8.59 14.28
C ILE A 388 -6.25 10.12 14.35
N PRO A 389 -5.17 10.70 13.80
CA PRO A 389 -4.97 12.15 13.83
C PRO A 389 -6.09 12.90 13.10
N ALA A 390 -6.53 14.04 13.65
CA ALA A 390 -7.63 14.84 13.14
C ALA A 390 -7.41 15.42 11.73
N ASN A 391 -6.16 15.48 11.27
CA ASN A 391 -5.77 15.96 9.94
C ASN A 391 -5.76 14.87 8.85
N VAL A 392 -6.02 13.62 9.21
CA VAL A 392 -6.23 12.51 8.27
C VAL A 392 -7.45 12.79 7.39
N GLN A 393 -7.31 12.57 6.09
CA GLN A 393 -8.38 12.80 5.10
C GLN A 393 -9.07 11.50 4.67
N GLY A 394 -8.41 10.37 4.87
CA GLY A 394 -8.96 9.04 4.60
C GLY A 394 -10.01 8.61 5.62
N ARG A 395 -10.79 7.62 5.26
CA ARG A 395 -11.88 7.04 6.06
C ARG A 395 -11.43 5.71 6.68
N ASN A 396 -11.92 5.44 7.89
CA ASN A 396 -11.69 4.17 8.57
C ASN A 396 -12.75 3.14 8.16
N TRP A 397 -12.34 2.13 7.40
CA TRP A 397 -13.19 1.03 6.94
C TRP A 397 -13.10 -0.23 7.81
N ALA A 398 -12.38 -0.22 8.92
CA ALA A 398 -12.24 -1.39 9.80
C ALA A 398 -13.58 -2.03 10.21
N PRO A 399 -14.67 -1.28 10.50
CA PRO A 399 -15.95 -1.92 10.81
C PRO A 399 -16.48 -2.80 9.67
N LEU A 400 -16.31 -2.39 8.39
CA LEU A 400 -16.69 -3.23 7.24
C LEU A 400 -15.79 -4.46 7.08
N PHE A 401 -14.55 -4.40 7.56
CA PHE A 401 -13.63 -5.52 7.49
C PHE A 401 -14.03 -6.61 8.51
N PHE A 402 -14.44 -6.20 9.70
CA PHE A 402 -14.93 -7.12 10.74
C PHE A 402 -16.33 -7.66 10.44
N ASP A 403 -17.22 -6.80 9.93
CA ASP A 403 -18.60 -7.17 9.58
C ASP A 403 -19.00 -6.57 8.22
N GLU A 404 -19.22 -7.41 7.21
CA GLU A 404 -19.64 -6.97 5.87
C GLU A 404 -21.00 -6.24 5.88
N LYS A 405 -21.81 -6.44 6.94
CA LYS A 405 -23.14 -5.84 7.13
C LYS A 405 -23.10 -4.57 7.99
N ALA A 406 -21.90 -4.09 8.38
CA ALA A 406 -21.80 -2.86 9.14
C ALA A 406 -22.50 -1.71 8.41
N GLU A 407 -23.34 -0.97 9.13
CA GLU A 407 -24.12 0.16 8.60
C GLU A 407 -23.24 1.39 8.39
N ILE A 408 -22.34 1.31 7.41
CA ILE A 408 -21.45 2.41 6.98
C ILE A 408 -21.67 2.66 5.49
N GLU A 409 -21.90 3.92 5.15
CA GLU A 409 -22.02 4.33 3.76
C GLU A 409 -20.72 4.07 3.00
N ARG A 410 -20.79 3.22 1.98
CA ARG A 410 -19.66 2.90 1.10
C ARG A 410 -19.33 4.09 0.21
N PRO A 411 -18.04 4.27 -0.20
CA PRO A 411 -17.65 5.37 -1.08
C PRO A 411 -18.32 5.20 -2.46
N GLY A 412 -18.86 6.27 -3.00
CA GLY A 412 -19.43 6.29 -4.35
C GLY A 412 -18.36 6.14 -5.44
N GLY A 413 -17.12 6.45 -5.13
CA GLY A 413 -15.98 6.34 -6.03
C GLY A 413 -14.67 6.79 -5.39
N ALA A 414 -13.60 6.74 -6.18
CA ALA A 414 -12.24 7.14 -5.79
C ALA A 414 -11.70 8.20 -6.75
N LEU A 415 -10.99 9.20 -6.22
CA LEU A 415 -10.32 10.20 -7.03
C LEU A 415 -9.14 9.61 -7.79
N TYR A 416 -8.93 10.08 -9.02
CA TYR A 416 -7.66 10.00 -9.72
C TYR A 416 -7.01 11.38 -9.74
N ILE A 417 -5.75 11.44 -9.34
CA ILE A 417 -4.98 12.67 -9.22
C ILE A 417 -3.64 12.51 -9.93
N GLN A 418 -3.33 13.44 -10.80
CA GLN A 418 -1.99 13.59 -11.35
C GLN A 418 -1.61 15.06 -11.31
N ASN A 419 -0.53 15.38 -10.64
CA ASN A 419 -0.06 16.75 -10.50
C ASN A 419 0.92 17.11 -11.61
N LEU A 420 1.03 18.41 -11.87
CA LEU A 420 1.82 19.01 -12.94
C LEU A 420 2.93 19.89 -12.38
N ASP A 421 3.72 19.46 -11.45
CA ASP A 421 4.95 20.17 -11.16
C ASP A 421 6.10 19.30 -11.59
N GLY A 422 6.72 19.68 -12.72
CA GLY A 422 7.82 18.93 -13.31
C GLY A 422 9.15 19.23 -12.61
N ASP A 423 10.16 18.52 -13.04
CA ASP A 423 11.54 18.82 -12.69
C ASP A 423 11.92 20.24 -13.15
N LYS A 424 12.77 20.88 -12.41
CA LYS A 424 13.45 22.09 -12.86
C LYS A 424 14.71 21.69 -13.64
N ASP A 425 14.95 22.37 -14.77
CA ASP A 425 16.25 22.29 -15.45
C ASP A 425 17.31 23.13 -14.72
N ALA A 426 18.53 23.14 -15.24
CA ALA A 426 19.64 23.92 -14.68
C ALA A 426 19.36 25.42 -14.57
N ASP A 427 18.46 25.95 -15.43
CA ASP A 427 18.04 27.35 -15.44
C ASP A 427 16.84 27.63 -14.52
N GLY A 428 16.39 26.62 -13.75
CA GLY A 428 15.25 26.70 -12.87
C GLY A 428 13.88 26.69 -13.60
N LYS A 429 13.86 26.38 -14.90
CA LYS A 429 12.66 26.26 -15.70
C LYS A 429 12.01 24.91 -15.48
N VAL A 430 10.72 24.92 -15.14
CA VAL A 430 9.95 23.70 -14.90
C VAL A 430 9.77 22.91 -16.21
N LYS A 431 10.30 21.70 -16.24
CA LYS A 431 9.97 20.68 -17.25
C LYS A 431 8.68 20.00 -16.83
N THR A 432 7.67 20.04 -17.67
CA THR A 432 6.42 19.31 -17.43
C THR A 432 6.62 17.85 -17.80
N TYR A 433 6.49 16.95 -16.82
CA TYR A 433 6.57 15.50 -17.04
C TYR A 433 5.28 14.92 -17.57
N PHE A 434 4.17 15.27 -16.91
CA PHE A 434 2.84 14.73 -17.26
C PHE A 434 1.82 15.87 -17.24
N PRO A 435 0.79 15.80 -18.08
CA PRO A 435 -0.31 16.76 -18.03
C PRO A 435 -1.06 16.64 -16.70
N SER A 436 -1.51 17.75 -16.13
CA SER A 436 -2.36 17.75 -14.95
C SER A 436 -3.67 17.02 -15.27
N SER A 437 -4.03 16.09 -14.42
CA SER A 437 -5.23 15.31 -14.62
C SER A 437 -5.99 15.15 -13.32
N ARG A 438 -7.32 15.15 -13.44
CA ARG A 438 -8.26 14.78 -12.38
C ARG A 438 -9.26 13.80 -12.96
N GLY A 439 -9.63 12.82 -12.18
CA GLY A 439 -10.62 11.85 -12.56
C GLY A 439 -11.37 11.28 -11.38
N TYR A 440 -12.39 10.54 -11.68
CA TYR A 440 -13.24 9.87 -10.71
C TYR A 440 -13.58 8.47 -11.23
N LYS A 441 -13.28 7.47 -10.42
CA LYS A 441 -13.57 6.07 -10.70
C LYS A 441 -14.65 5.59 -9.74
N THR A 442 -15.75 5.11 -10.29
CA THR A 442 -16.83 4.42 -9.56
C THR A 442 -16.74 2.91 -9.78
N ALA A 443 -17.68 2.15 -9.24
CA ALA A 443 -17.80 0.73 -9.54
C ALA A 443 -18.05 0.46 -11.04
N ARG A 444 -18.67 1.42 -11.75
CA ARG A 444 -19.05 1.25 -13.16
C ARG A 444 -18.30 2.16 -14.13
N TYR A 445 -18.00 3.39 -13.75
CA TYR A 445 -17.45 4.37 -14.69
C TYR A 445 -16.07 4.87 -14.26
N THR A 446 -15.22 5.09 -15.25
CA THR A 446 -13.96 5.83 -15.10
C THR A 446 -14.03 7.09 -15.94
N LEU A 447 -13.95 8.27 -15.30
CA LEU A 447 -13.89 9.58 -15.95
C LEU A 447 -12.55 10.24 -15.63
N ALA A 448 -11.87 10.81 -16.63
CA ALA A 448 -10.68 11.62 -16.41
C ALA A 448 -10.57 12.78 -17.41
N PHE A 449 -10.04 13.90 -16.90
CA PHE A 449 -9.75 15.09 -17.68
C PHE A 449 -8.26 15.43 -17.59
N TYR A 450 -7.66 15.75 -18.73
CA TYR A 450 -6.27 16.19 -18.85
C TYR A 450 -6.27 17.65 -19.31
N ILE A 451 -5.65 18.51 -18.52
CA ILE A 451 -5.65 19.97 -18.73
C ILE A 451 -4.21 20.44 -18.97
N ASP A 452 -4.02 21.27 -20.00
CA ASP A 452 -2.76 21.96 -20.17
C ASP A 452 -2.59 23.06 -19.10
N LYS A 453 -1.48 23.04 -18.39
CA LYS A 453 -1.22 24.02 -17.32
C LYS A 453 -0.98 25.43 -17.84
N LYS A 454 -0.46 25.60 -19.08
CA LYS A 454 -0.16 26.93 -19.63
C LYS A 454 -1.41 27.70 -20.03
N ASP A 455 -2.32 27.04 -20.79
CA ASP A 455 -3.52 27.68 -21.32
C ASP A 455 -4.80 27.22 -20.61
N ARG A 456 -4.69 26.29 -19.66
CA ARG A 456 -5.79 25.68 -18.88
C ARG A 456 -6.92 25.09 -19.72
N LYS A 457 -6.62 24.73 -20.96
CA LYS A 457 -7.59 24.09 -21.85
C LYS A 457 -7.60 22.59 -21.65
N LEU A 458 -8.78 22.02 -21.82
CA LEU A 458 -8.95 20.58 -21.89
C LEU A 458 -8.19 20.04 -23.10
N LYS A 459 -7.24 19.11 -22.86
CA LYS A 459 -6.46 18.45 -23.93
C LYS A 459 -7.04 17.10 -24.29
N LYS A 460 -7.52 16.35 -23.30
CA LYS A 460 -8.00 14.98 -23.47
C LYS A 460 -9.02 14.69 -22.37
N SER A 461 -10.05 13.97 -22.73
CA SER A 461 -10.98 13.36 -21.77
C SER A 461 -11.08 11.87 -22.02
N LEU A 462 -11.32 11.14 -20.96
CA LEU A 462 -11.58 9.71 -20.98
C LEU A 462 -12.85 9.43 -20.21
N LEU A 463 -13.73 8.63 -20.79
CA LEU A 463 -14.92 8.09 -20.14
C LEU A 463 -15.09 6.64 -20.55
N PHE A 464 -15.08 5.73 -19.58
CA PHE A 464 -15.29 4.30 -19.83
C PHE A 464 -16.45 3.80 -18.99
N ASP A 465 -17.25 2.87 -19.55
CA ASP A 465 -18.21 2.05 -18.82
C ASP A 465 -17.51 0.72 -18.49
N ASP A 466 -16.87 0.66 -17.32
CA ASP A 466 -16.02 -0.46 -16.89
C ASP A 466 -16.81 -1.78 -16.72
N GLU A 467 -18.14 -1.72 -16.62
CA GLU A 467 -19.01 -2.91 -16.58
C GLU A 467 -19.13 -3.53 -17.98
N LYS A 468 -19.29 -2.71 -19.04
CA LYS A 468 -19.44 -3.15 -20.42
C LYS A 468 -18.11 -3.30 -21.13
N ASP A 469 -17.10 -2.52 -20.71
CA ASP A 469 -15.75 -2.48 -21.27
C ASP A 469 -14.70 -2.57 -20.18
N PRO A 470 -14.54 -3.74 -19.53
CA PRO A 470 -13.62 -3.91 -18.40
C PRO A 470 -12.15 -3.71 -18.74
N TYR A 471 -11.83 -3.64 -20.03
CA TYR A 471 -10.48 -3.39 -20.55
C TYR A 471 -10.27 -1.95 -21.02
N GLN A 472 -11.28 -1.09 -20.89
CA GLN A 472 -11.21 0.34 -21.20
C GLN A 472 -10.67 0.62 -22.61
N MET A 473 -11.19 -0.13 -23.61
CA MET A 473 -10.79 -0.03 -25.01
C MET A 473 -11.60 1.00 -25.79
N ASN A 474 -12.82 1.34 -25.32
CA ASN A 474 -13.77 2.20 -26.01
C ASN A 474 -14.02 3.48 -25.22
N ASN A 475 -13.30 4.56 -25.55
CA ASN A 475 -13.54 5.87 -24.95
C ASN A 475 -14.87 6.44 -25.42
N LEU A 476 -15.82 6.63 -24.48
CA LEU A 476 -17.17 7.15 -24.78
C LEU A 476 -17.14 8.66 -25.03
N PRO A 477 -17.85 9.15 -26.08
CA PRO A 477 -17.98 10.59 -26.32
C PRO A 477 -18.72 11.29 -25.17
N LEU A 478 -18.14 12.36 -24.61
CA LEU A 478 -18.76 13.11 -23.49
C LEU A 478 -20.08 13.73 -23.88
N GLU A 479 -20.18 14.23 -25.13
CA GLU A 479 -21.39 14.90 -25.66
C GLU A 479 -22.62 13.98 -25.74
N GLU A 480 -22.40 12.67 -25.91
CA GLU A 480 -23.46 11.67 -25.97
C GLU A 480 -23.81 11.14 -24.55
N ASN A 481 -23.00 11.46 -23.54
CA ASN A 481 -23.10 10.94 -22.16
C ASN A 481 -23.20 12.05 -21.11
N LYS A 482 -23.81 13.18 -21.45
CA LYS A 482 -23.84 14.40 -20.63
C LYS A 482 -24.35 14.22 -19.22
N GLU A 483 -25.38 13.39 -19.04
CA GLU A 483 -25.97 13.14 -17.72
C GLU A 483 -25.01 12.38 -16.81
N ILE A 484 -24.36 11.32 -17.35
CA ILE A 484 -23.34 10.52 -16.64
C ILE A 484 -22.15 11.41 -16.26
N VAL A 485 -21.66 12.21 -17.23
CA VAL A 485 -20.55 13.14 -17.00
C VAL A 485 -20.88 14.16 -15.92
N ALA A 486 -22.08 14.75 -15.96
CA ALA A 486 -22.52 15.73 -14.97
C ALA A 486 -22.61 15.13 -13.56
N GLU A 487 -23.09 13.90 -13.44
CA GLU A 487 -23.14 13.17 -12.17
C GLU A 487 -21.73 12.88 -11.64
N LEU A 488 -20.87 12.29 -12.45
CA LEU A 488 -19.48 11.96 -12.08
C LEU A 488 -18.70 13.23 -11.70
N CYS A 489 -18.88 14.35 -12.43
CA CYS A 489 -18.26 15.62 -12.09
C CYS A 489 -18.76 16.18 -10.75
N ARG A 490 -20.05 16.03 -10.44
CA ARG A 490 -20.62 16.47 -9.16
C ARG A 490 -20.02 15.68 -7.99
N GLU A 491 -19.95 14.36 -8.12
CA GLU A 491 -19.38 13.50 -7.08
C GLU A 491 -17.86 13.71 -6.94
N MET A 492 -17.13 13.77 -8.04
CA MET A 492 -15.72 14.15 -8.05
C MET A 492 -15.49 15.50 -7.36
N GLY A 493 -16.37 16.49 -7.61
CA GLY A 493 -16.28 17.82 -6.98
C GLY A 493 -16.45 17.77 -5.47
N LYS A 494 -17.28 16.88 -4.92
CA LYS A 494 -17.43 16.68 -3.47
C LYS A 494 -16.12 16.13 -2.87
N GLU A 495 -15.58 15.06 -3.45
CA GLU A 495 -14.33 14.43 -2.97
C GLU A 495 -13.12 15.36 -3.11
N LEU A 496 -13.04 16.14 -4.19
CA LEU A 496 -11.98 17.16 -4.35
C LEU A 496 -12.05 18.24 -3.27
N LYS A 497 -13.25 18.66 -2.82
CA LYS A 497 -13.39 19.60 -1.71
C LYS A 497 -12.91 19.02 -0.39
N LEU A 498 -13.25 17.76 -0.09
CA LEU A 498 -12.78 17.06 1.09
C LEU A 498 -11.26 16.91 1.10
N SER A 499 -10.67 16.62 -0.06
CA SER A 499 -9.23 16.48 -0.22
C SER A 499 -8.44 17.78 -0.14
N LEU A 500 -9.13 18.97 -0.10
CA LEU A 500 -8.52 20.31 -0.12
C LEU A 500 -7.56 20.56 -1.30
N ILE A 501 -7.68 19.78 -2.37
CA ILE A 501 -6.82 19.91 -3.56
C ILE A 501 -7.07 21.23 -4.29
N HIS A 502 -8.21 21.87 -4.06
CA HIS A 502 -8.58 23.16 -4.68
C HIS A 502 -7.81 24.38 -4.18
N ILE A 503 -7.21 24.33 -3.00
CA ILE A 503 -6.61 25.52 -2.38
C ILE A 503 -5.37 26.02 -3.15
N SER A 504 -4.74 25.14 -3.92
CA SER A 504 -3.55 25.48 -4.72
C SER A 504 -3.81 25.68 -6.22
N GLU A 505 -5.07 25.48 -6.69
CA GLU A 505 -5.40 25.61 -8.12
C GLU A 505 -6.61 26.52 -8.33
N PRO A 506 -6.48 27.63 -9.07
CA PRO A 506 -7.62 28.51 -9.40
C PRO A 506 -8.45 27.93 -10.55
N THR A 507 -9.07 26.76 -10.37
CA THR A 507 -9.82 26.04 -11.42
C THR A 507 -11.34 26.03 -11.20
N ARG A 508 -11.91 27.09 -10.61
CA ARG A 508 -13.35 27.13 -10.36
C ARG A 508 -14.25 27.35 -11.60
N HIS A 509 -13.71 27.70 -12.77
CA HIS A 509 -14.55 28.13 -13.91
C HIS A 509 -14.30 27.47 -15.26
N SER A 510 -13.50 26.40 -15.36
CA SER A 510 -13.20 25.81 -16.68
C SER A 510 -13.56 24.33 -16.85
N LEU A 511 -14.26 23.75 -15.90
CA LEU A 511 -14.68 22.33 -15.96
C LEU A 511 -16.20 22.12 -15.84
N ILE A 512 -17.01 23.19 -15.98
CA ILE A 512 -18.47 23.09 -16.10
C ILE A 512 -18.90 23.77 -17.39
#